data_dbd3764dcb7d76ac2f03490c0bfa0089
#
_entry.id   dbd3764dcb7d76ac2f03490c0bfa0089
#
_cell.length_a   1.000
_cell.length_b   1.000
_cell.length_c   1.000
_cell.angle_alpha   90.00
_cell.angle_beta   90.00
_cell.angle_gamma   90.00
#
_symmetry.space_group_name_H-M   'P 1'
#
loop_
_entity.id
_entity.type
_entity.pdbx_description
1 polymer ?
#
loop_
_entity_poly.entity_id
_entity_poly.type
_entity_poly.pdbx_seq_one_letter_code
_entity_poly.pdbx_strand_id
1 'polypeptide(L)'
;MIEGQGELNRRSLFFIMTSNNGKSGNSFQSMDEALQVNGNCLSAAFDLQMPGNCLISSDEENKKRLDRAPAEVELIRKAVEIREKNYQSSGKKAGADFVEKTFFYGNHSLKRLTFMKNFKIREECDGCGVCARVCPSHNIVIENGKAVHKDQCAACYACLHWCPKNAVRLKVPTLGNRPQYHHPEVTLQDIEKSMKGGSL
;
A
#
# COMPACT_ATOMS: atom_id res chain seq x y z
N MET A 1 44.92 7.68 23.66
CA MET A 1 44.42 6.35 23.29
C MET A 1 43.08 6.13 23.97
N ILE A 2 41.99 6.42 23.29
CA ILE A 2 40.65 5.95 23.65
C ILE A 2 40.01 5.54 22.32
N GLU A 3 40.49 4.43 21.79
CA GLU A 3 39.77 3.65 20.76
C GLU A 3 38.89 2.66 21.51
N GLY A 4 37.62 2.63 21.23
CA GLY A 4 36.72 1.60 21.75
C GLY A 4 35.40 2.12 22.26
N GLN A 5 34.78 3.11 21.61
CA GLN A 5 33.37 3.32 21.81
C GLN A 5 32.62 2.45 20.79
N GLY A 6 31.97 1.44 21.37
CA GLY A 6 31.28 0.36 20.75
C GLY A 6 30.54 0.71 19.46
N GLU A 7 30.69 -0.13 18.48
CA GLU A 7 29.65 -0.33 17.46
C GLU A 7 28.34 -0.65 18.20
N LEU A 8 27.60 0.40 18.49
CA LEU A 8 26.22 0.26 18.87
C LEU A 8 25.61 -0.69 17.84
N ASN A 9 25.09 -1.80 18.30
CA ASN A 9 24.43 -2.84 17.55
C ASN A 9 23.31 -2.22 16.70
N ARG A 10 23.69 -1.55 15.61
CA ARG A 10 22.76 -0.88 14.69
C ARG A 10 21.95 -1.99 14.03
N ARG A 11 20.68 -2.07 14.41
CA ARG A 11 19.73 -2.97 13.79
C ARG A 11 19.72 -2.67 12.29
N SER A 12 19.84 -3.71 11.46
CA SER A 12 19.61 -3.57 10.02
C SER A 12 18.12 -3.33 9.81
N LEU A 13 17.79 -2.23 9.16
CA LEU A 13 16.42 -1.86 8.85
C LEU A 13 16.19 -2.02 7.33
N PHE A 14 15.19 -2.78 7.00
CA PHE A 14 14.81 -3.10 5.63
C PHE A 14 13.43 -2.49 5.33
N PHE A 15 13.30 -1.89 4.16
CA PHE A 15 12.02 -1.40 3.67
C PHE A 15 11.66 -2.10 2.37
N ILE A 16 10.55 -2.83 2.39
CA ILE A 16 10.02 -3.50 1.22
C ILE A 16 8.72 -2.79 0.85
N MET A 17 8.65 -2.27 -0.35
CA MET A 17 7.47 -1.63 -0.88
C MET A 17 6.91 -2.43 -2.04
N THR A 18 5.60 -2.56 -2.12
CA THR A 18 4.93 -3.08 -3.31
C THR A 18 4.45 -1.92 -4.18
N SER A 19 4.74 -1.95 -5.45
CA SER A 19 4.29 -0.94 -6.40
C SER A 19 3.72 -1.57 -7.67
N ASN A 20 2.87 -0.81 -8.37
CA ASN A 20 2.30 -1.24 -9.64
C ASN A 20 3.29 -1.10 -10.80
N ASN A 21 4.15 -0.10 -10.77
CA ASN A 21 5.00 0.28 -11.92
C ASN A 21 6.50 0.10 -11.67
N GLY A 22 6.91 -0.47 -10.54
CA GLY A 22 8.31 -0.64 -10.17
C GLY A 22 9.04 0.68 -9.90
N LYS A 23 8.29 1.73 -9.54
CA LYS A 23 8.86 3.06 -9.25
C LYS A 23 8.44 3.49 -7.85
N SER A 24 9.38 3.39 -6.92
CA SER A 24 9.18 3.79 -5.53
C SER A 24 9.01 5.30 -5.33
N GLY A 25 9.35 6.11 -6.34
CA GLY A 25 9.38 7.57 -6.19
C GLY A 25 10.26 7.96 -5.00
N ASN A 26 9.76 8.85 -4.16
CA ASN A 26 10.46 9.30 -2.94
C ASN A 26 10.12 8.45 -1.69
N SER A 27 9.43 7.31 -1.84
CA SER A 27 8.99 6.52 -0.68
C SER A 27 10.15 6.04 0.18
N PHE A 28 11.24 5.58 -0.42
CA PHE A 28 12.43 5.13 0.30
C PHE A 28 13.12 6.29 1.02
N GLN A 29 13.23 7.45 0.38
CA GLN A 29 13.78 8.64 1.00
C GLN A 29 12.91 9.11 2.18
N SER A 30 11.60 9.18 1.99
CA SER A 30 10.67 9.59 3.06
C SER A 30 10.73 8.65 4.26
N MET A 31 10.87 7.34 4.04
CA MET A 31 11.04 6.37 5.11
C MET A 31 12.38 6.57 5.83
N ASP A 32 13.47 6.75 5.10
CA ASP A 32 14.80 6.99 5.67
C ASP A 32 14.82 8.28 6.50
N GLU A 33 14.23 9.37 5.99
CA GLU A 33 14.08 10.64 6.73
C GLU A 33 13.30 10.47 8.03
N ALA A 34 12.22 9.68 8.02
CA ALA A 34 11.45 9.39 9.22
C ALA A 34 12.24 8.57 10.26
N LEU A 35 13.07 7.63 9.80
CA LEU A 35 13.94 6.85 10.66
C LEU A 35 15.07 7.68 11.27
N GLN A 36 15.63 8.65 10.52
CA GLN A 36 16.71 9.53 10.97
C GLN A 36 16.28 10.39 12.16
N VAL A 37 15.00 10.72 12.30
CA VAL A 37 14.47 11.45 13.49
C VAL A 37 14.82 10.70 14.79
N ASN A 38 14.89 9.37 14.74
CA ASN A 38 15.20 8.51 15.88
C ASN A 38 16.65 7.94 15.82
N GLY A 39 17.53 8.57 15.04
CA GLY A 39 18.93 8.14 14.92
C GLY A 39 19.14 6.83 14.16
N ASN A 40 18.15 6.36 13.41
CA ASN A 40 18.21 5.17 12.57
C ASN A 40 18.31 5.55 11.09
N CYS A 41 18.67 4.59 10.25
CA CYS A 41 18.65 4.76 8.79
C CYS A 41 18.32 3.42 8.11
N LEU A 42 17.87 3.49 6.86
CA LEU A 42 17.66 2.30 6.06
C LEU A 42 18.99 1.63 5.73
N SER A 43 19.05 0.32 5.88
CA SER A 43 20.16 -0.51 5.41
C SER A 43 19.93 -0.94 3.97
N ALA A 44 18.72 -1.37 3.66
CA ALA A 44 18.34 -1.74 2.31
C ALA A 44 16.87 -1.42 2.03
N ALA A 45 16.57 -1.18 0.75
CA ALA A 45 15.23 -0.90 0.26
C ALA A 45 14.96 -1.69 -1.02
N PHE A 46 13.76 -2.25 -1.12
CA PHE A 46 13.34 -3.10 -2.23
C PHE A 46 11.97 -2.67 -2.74
N ASP A 47 11.81 -2.61 -4.06
CA ASP A 47 10.53 -2.38 -4.72
C ASP A 47 10.09 -3.68 -5.41
N LEU A 48 9.03 -4.30 -4.89
CA LEU A 48 8.42 -5.49 -5.45
C LEU A 48 7.25 -5.09 -6.33
N GLN A 49 7.36 -5.32 -7.62
CA GLN A 49 6.32 -4.97 -8.56
C GLN A 49 5.15 -5.95 -8.49
N MET A 50 3.99 -5.45 -8.07
CA MET A 50 2.77 -6.24 -7.89
C MET A 50 1.59 -5.62 -8.64
N PRO A 51 0.51 -6.38 -8.91
CA PRO A 51 -0.72 -5.80 -9.44
C PRO A 51 -1.24 -4.64 -8.60
N GLY A 52 -1.68 -3.58 -9.27
CA GLY A 52 -2.18 -2.38 -8.60
C GLY A 52 -3.60 -2.55 -8.08
N ASN A 53 -3.92 -1.86 -7.00
CA ASN A 53 -5.26 -1.85 -6.41
C ASN A 53 -6.13 -0.67 -6.88
N CYS A 54 -5.53 0.44 -7.26
CA CYS A 54 -6.26 1.62 -7.78
C CYS A 54 -6.20 1.69 -9.31
N LEU A 55 -5.00 1.53 -9.86
CA LEU A 55 -4.74 1.48 -11.28
C LEU A 55 -4.50 0.01 -11.68
N ILE A 56 -5.58 -0.67 -12.04
CA ILE A 56 -5.52 -2.08 -12.41
C ILE A 56 -4.96 -2.17 -13.83
N SER A 57 -3.91 -2.95 -13.98
CA SER A 57 -3.31 -3.31 -15.27
C SER A 57 -4.12 -4.41 -15.97
N SER A 58 -3.73 -4.75 -17.19
CA SER A 58 -4.30 -5.89 -17.90
C SER A 58 -4.02 -7.21 -17.17
N ASP A 59 -4.82 -8.22 -17.42
CA ASP A 59 -4.64 -9.55 -16.83
C ASP A 59 -3.28 -10.17 -17.23
N GLU A 60 -2.82 -9.91 -18.45
CA GLU A 60 -1.52 -10.36 -18.91
C GLU A 60 -0.36 -9.71 -18.12
N GLU A 61 -0.42 -8.40 -17.89
CA GLU A 61 0.58 -7.70 -17.08
C GLU A 61 0.55 -8.14 -15.62
N ASN A 62 -0.65 -8.32 -15.08
CA ASN A 62 -0.83 -8.82 -13.72
C ASN A 62 -0.26 -10.23 -13.57
N LYS A 63 -0.52 -11.11 -14.55
CA LYS A 63 0.07 -12.45 -14.56
C LYS A 63 1.60 -12.40 -14.60
N LYS A 64 2.21 -11.62 -15.48
CA LYS A 64 3.67 -11.45 -15.55
C LYS A 64 4.28 -11.00 -14.21
N ARG A 65 3.60 -10.10 -13.49
CA ARG A 65 4.05 -9.64 -12.16
C ARG A 65 3.98 -10.76 -11.14
N LEU A 66 2.86 -11.48 -11.09
CA LEU A 66 2.68 -12.61 -10.19
C LEU A 66 3.66 -13.76 -10.46
N ASP A 67 3.92 -14.07 -11.73
CA ASP A 67 4.87 -15.13 -12.12
C ASP A 67 6.31 -14.81 -11.68
N ARG A 68 6.69 -13.52 -11.62
CA ARG A 68 8.03 -13.09 -11.17
C ARG A 68 8.15 -12.92 -9.65
N ALA A 69 7.06 -12.59 -8.98
CA ALA A 69 7.08 -12.23 -7.56
C ALA A 69 7.74 -13.27 -6.64
N PRO A 70 7.54 -14.59 -6.79
CA PRO A 70 8.20 -15.59 -5.95
C PRO A 70 9.73 -15.52 -6.01
N ALA A 71 10.29 -15.37 -7.21
CA ALA A 71 11.74 -15.25 -7.39
C ALA A 71 12.29 -13.95 -6.81
N GLU A 72 11.58 -12.83 -6.98
CA GLU A 72 11.94 -11.53 -6.42
C GLU A 72 11.87 -11.56 -4.88
N VAL A 73 10.85 -12.17 -4.30
CA VAL A 73 10.72 -12.36 -2.85
C VAL A 73 11.87 -13.19 -2.30
N GLU A 74 12.28 -14.26 -3.01
CA GLU A 74 13.41 -15.09 -2.58
C GLU A 74 14.76 -14.34 -2.62
N LEU A 75 14.94 -13.45 -3.61
CA LEU A 75 16.11 -12.57 -3.65
C LEU A 75 16.10 -11.58 -2.46
N ILE A 76 14.95 -10.98 -2.17
CA ILE A 76 14.79 -10.09 -1.01
C ILE A 76 15.06 -10.86 0.29
N ARG A 77 14.53 -12.07 0.44
CA ARG A 77 14.76 -12.93 1.62
C ARG A 77 16.25 -13.16 1.85
N LYS A 78 17.00 -13.53 0.80
CA LYS A 78 18.46 -13.73 0.87
C LYS A 78 19.19 -12.45 1.25
N ALA A 79 18.82 -11.31 0.64
CA ALA A 79 19.42 -10.02 0.96
C ALA A 79 19.20 -9.61 2.43
N VAL A 80 18.02 -9.89 2.98
CA VAL A 80 17.73 -9.66 4.41
C VAL A 80 18.56 -10.59 5.31
N GLU A 81 18.70 -11.86 4.95
CA GLU A 81 19.49 -12.84 5.72
C GLU A 81 20.97 -12.45 5.82
N ILE A 82 21.58 -12.01 4.72
CA ILE A 82 22.97 -11.56 4.70
C ILE A 82 23.14 -10.11 5.19
N ARG A 83 22.06 -9.46 5.61
CA ARG A 83 22.03 -8.05 6.03
C ARG A 83 22.62 -7.12 4.97
N GLU A 84 22.23 -7.32 3.72
CA GLU A 84 22.70 -6.50 2.59
C GLU A 84 22.48 -5.01 2.85
N LYS A 85 23.42 -4.20 2.36
CA LYS A 85 23.35 -2.74 2.39
C LYS A 85 23.29 -2.23 0.96
N ASN A 86 22.09 -2.03 0.43
CA ASN A 86 21.90 -1.53 -0.93
C ASN A 86 21.27 -0.14 -1.00
N TYR A 87 20.96 0.46 0.16
CA TYR A 87 20.38 1.80 0.22
C TYR A 87 21.44 2.83 0.66
N GLN A 88 21.58 3.88 -0.15
CA GLN A 88 22.37 5.05 0.21
C GLN A 88 21.42 6.24 0.32
N SER A 89 21.39 6.87 1.49
CA SER A 89 20.62 8.09 1.68
C SER A 89 21.13 9.17 0.72
N SER A 90 20.31 9.53 -0.25
CA SER A 90 20.58 10.73 -1.05
C SER A 90 20.20 11.93 -0.21
N GLY A 91 21.19 12.70 0.25
CA GLY A 91 20.95 13.95 0.97
C GLY A 91 19.91 14.81 0.23
N LYS A 92 19.12 15.58 0.97
CA LYS A 92 18.01 16.41 0.46
C LYS A 92 18.42 17.16 -0.82
N LYS A 93 17.83 16.79 -1.95
CA LYS A 93 17.89 17.62 -3.16
C LYS A 93 16.88 18.76 -2.98
N ALA A 94 17.36 19.89 -2.50
CA ALA A 94 16.56 21.08 -2.15
C ALA A 94 15.68 21.68 -3.27
N GLY A 95 15.64 21.12 -4.46
CA GLY A 95 14.81 21.62 -5.56
C GLY A 95 13.71 20.66 -6.01
N ALA A 96 13.91 19.34 -5.85
CA ALA A 96 12.93 18.34 -6.29
C ALA A 96 11.68 18.32 -5.38
N ASP A 97 11.86 18.63 -4.11
CA ASP A 97 10.81 18.62 -3.09
C ASP A 97 9.71 19.68 -3.35
N PHE A 98 10.08 20.84 -3.88
CA PHE A 98 9.13 21.91 -4.19
C PHE A 98 8.25 21.57 -5.41
N VAL A 99 8.84 21.06 -6.48
CA VAL A 99 8.11 20.68 -7.70
C VAL A 99 7.19 19.49 -7.42
N GLU A 100 7.66 18.50 -6.67
CA GLU A 100 6.89 17.31 -6.32
C GLU A 100 5.75 17.64 -5.35
N LYS A 101 6.00 18.41 -4.31
CA LYS A 101 4.95 18.91 -3.40
C LYS A 101 3.92 19.74 -4.16
N THR A 102 4.34 20.61 -5.06
CA THR A 102 3.41 21.45 -5.84
C THR A 102 2.61 20.60 -6.83
N PHE A 103 3.23 19.62 -7.47
CA PHE A 103 2.57 18.77 -8.46
C PHE A 103 1.64 17.74 -7.79
N PHE A 104 2.07 17.07 -6.73
CA PHE A 104 1.28 16.04 -6.04
C PHE A 104 0.26 16.63 -5.05
N TYR A 105 0.61 17.67 -4.29
CA TYR A 105 -0.30 18.29 -3.34
C TYR A 105 -1.14 19.41 -3.94
N GLY A 106 -0.69 20.03 -5.02
CA GLY A 106 -1.43 21.04 -5.78
C GLY A 106 -2.47 20.44 -6.73
N ASN A 107 -2.30 19.17 -7.13
CA ASN A 107 -3.23 18.56 -8.07
C ASN A 107 -4.48 18.04 -7.35
N HIS A 108 -5.56 18.82 -7.43
CA HIS A 108 -6.86 18.50 -6.86
C HIS A 108 -7.41 17.10 -7.27
N SER A 109 -6.94 16.54 -8.37
CA SER A 109 -7.37 15.23 -8.86
C SER A 109 -6.84 14.10 -7.99
N LEU A 110 -5.58 14.17 -7.51
CA LEU A 110 -5.01 13.17 -6.60
C LEU A 110 -5.60 13.29 -5.18
N LYS A 111 -5.85 14.51 -4.71
CA LYS A 111 -6.61 14.70 -3.47
C LYS A 111 -8.00 14.06 -3.54
N ARG A 112 -8.67 14.11 -4.70
CA ARG A 112 -9.96 13.42 -4.91
C ARG A 112 -9.86 11.91 -4.88
N LEU A 113 -8.74 11.30 -5.29
CA LEU A 113 -8.53 9.85 -5.25
C LEU A 113 -8.25 9.32 -3.83
N THR A 114 -7.63 10.14 -2.98
CA THR A 114 -7.23 9.75 -1.62
C THR A 114 -8.24 10.16 -0.54
N PHE A 115 -9.27 10.95 -0.86
CA PHE A 115 -10.25 11.39 0.13
C PHE A 115 -11.31 10.34 0.44
N MET A 116 -11.58 10.16 1.71
CA MET A 116 -12.51 9.21 2.34
C MET A 116 -13.94 9.25 1.78
N LYS A 117 -14.34 10.36 1.15
CA LYS A 117 -15.69 10.56 0.59
C LYS A 117 -15.83 10.13 -0.87
N ASN A 118 -14.83 9.47 -1.45
CA ASN A 118 -14.81 9.13 -2.87
C ASN A 118 -15.49 7.80 -3.22
N PHE A 119 -15.97 7.06 -2.24
CA PHE A 119 -16.74 5.86 -2.47
C PHE A 119 -18.23 6.18 -2.51
N LYS A 120 -18.95 5.49 -3.39
CA LYS A 120 -20.40 5.43 -3.40
C LYS A 120 -20.84 3.99 -3.27
N ILE A 121 -21.92 3.79 -2.54
CA ILE A 121 -22.62 2.51 -2.46
C ILE A 121 -23.77 2.57 -3.45
N ARG A 122 -23.83 1.59 -4.35
CA ARG A 122 -24.87 1.46 -5.37
C ARG A 122 -26.08 0.71 -4.81
N GLU A 123 -27.17 0.74 -5.56
CA GLU A 123 -28.44 0.10 -5.18
C GLU A 123 -28.33 -1.43 -5.08
N GLU A 124 -27.41 -2.02 -5.82
CA GLU A 124 -27.13 -3.47 -5.80
C GLU A 124 -26.55 -3.97 -4.46
N CYS A 125 -26.23 -3.08 -3.53
CA CYS A 125 -25.80 -3.47 -2.19
C CYS A 125 -26.94 -4.16 -1.45
N ASP A 126 -26.68 -5.36 -0.94
CA ASP A 126 -27.62 -6.17 -0.15
C ASP A 126 -27.26 -6.23 1.34
N GLY A 127 -26.28 -5.43 1.78
CA GLY A 127 -25.86 -5.40 3.18
C GLY A 127 -25.10 -6.63 3.66
N CYS A 128 -24.52 -7.46 2.78
CA CYS A 128 -23.85 -8.73 3.12
C CYS A 128 -22.65 -8.60 4.08
N GLY A 129 -22.16 -7.40 4.33
CA GLY A 129 -21.09 -7.10 5.31
C GLY A 129 -19.67 -7.46 4.88
N VAL A 130 -19.42 -8.00 3.69
CA VAL A 130 -18.06 -8.34 3.22
C VAL A 130 -17.14 -7.14 3.30
N CYS A 131 -17.58 -5.97 2.83
CA CYS A 131 -16.80 -4.73 2.87
C CYS A 131 -16.43 -4.27 4.28
N ALA A 132 -17.27 -4.53 5.27
CA ALA A 132 -16.98 -4.25 6.68
C ALA A 132 -15.91 -5.21 7.22
N ARG A 133 -15.99 -6.51 6.87
CA ARG A 133 -15.03 -7.54 7.32
C ARG A 133 -13.63 -7.38 6.74
N VAL A 134 -13.50 -6.83 5.53
CA VAL A 134 -12.19 -6.61 4.88
C VAL A 134 -11.61 -5.21 5.13
N CYS A 135 -12.27 -4.38 5.92
CA CYS A 135 -11.81 -3.02 6.16
C CYS A 135 -10.79 -2.95 7.29
N PRO A 136 -9.49 -2.67 7.02
CA PRO A 136 -8.46 -2.65 8.07
C PRO A 136 -8.65 -1.52 9.08
N SER A 137 -9.40 -0.48 8.71
CA SER A 137 -9.71 0.66 9.59
C SER A 137 -11.08 0.54 10.27
N HIS A 138 -11.79 -0.59 10.12
CA HIS A 138 -13.15 -0.78 10.63
C HIS A 138 -14.10 0.38 10.27
N ASN A 139 -13.88 0.98 9.11
CA ASN A 139 -14.52 2.22 8.67
C ASN A 139 -15.91 2.00 8.02
N ILE A 140 -16.39 0.77 7.95
CA ILE A 140 -17.64 0.43 7.27
C ILE A 140 -18.55 -0.30 8.22
N VAL A 141 -19.79 0.16 8.30
CA VAL A 141 -20.88 -0.48 9.05
C VAL A 141 -22.03 -0.81 8.11
N ILE A 142 -22.92 -1.71 8.54
CA ILE A 142 -24.17 -2.00 7.82
C ILE A 142 -25.31 -1.33 8.58
N GLU A 143 -25.95 -0.38 7.91
CA GLU A 143 -27.10 0.37 8.44
C GLU A 143 -28.27 0.24 7.44
N ASN A 144 -29.44 -0.09 7.90
CA ASN A 144 -30.64 -0.27 7.08
C ASN A 144 -30.42 -1.16 5.85
N GLY A 145 -29.67 -2.27 6.00
CA GLY A 145 -29.36 -3.20 4.92
C GLY A 145 -28.40 -2.68 3.84
N LYS A 146 -27.69 -1.60 4.11
CA LYS A 146 -26.69 -1.01 3.20
C LYS A 146 -25.37 -0.76 3.90
N ALA A 147 -24.28 -0.80 3.15
CA ALA A 147 -22.98 -0.41 3.65
C ALA A 147 -22.86 1.12 3.79
N VAL A 148 -22.33 1.58 4.91
CA VAL A 148 -22.07 3.01 5.18
C VAL A 148 -20.61 3.20 5.53
N HIS A 149 -19.92 4.10 4.81
CA HIS A 149 -18.56 4.50 5.12
C HIS A 149 -18.56 5.60 6.20
N LYS A 150 -17.73 5.41 7.22
CA LYS A 150 -17.42 6.40 8.24
C LYS A 150 -16.24 7.30 7.80
N ASP A 151 -15.57 7.95 8.73
CA ASP A 151 -14.57 8.99 8.46
C ASP A 151 -13.09 8.53 8.57
N GLN A 152 -12.84 7.22 8.75
CA GLN A 152 -11.50 6.66 9.02
C GLN A 152 -10.97 5.79 7.86
N CYS A 153 -11.23 6.19 6.62
CA CYS A 153 -10.85 5.41 5.45
C CYS A 153 -9.35 5.51 5.14
N ALA A 154 -8.65 4.39 5.12
CA ALA A 154 -7.25 4.31 4.69
C ALA A 154 -7.06 4.30 3.16
N ALA A 155 -8.13 4.46 2.37
CA ALA A 155 -8.12 4.41 0.89
C ALA A 155 -7.44 3.15 0.30
N CYS A 156 -7.55 2.00 0.97
CA CYS A 156 -6.91 0.74 0.56
C CYS A 156 -7.68 -0.02 -0.53
N TYR A 157 -8.91 0.39 -0.86
CA TYR A 157 -9.80 -0.19 -1.87
C TYR A 157 -10.27 -1.64 -1.61
N ALA A 158 -9.94 -2.25 -0.49
CA ALA A 158 -10.37 -3.62 -0.18
C ALA A 158 -11.88 -3.81 -0.30
N CYS A 159 -12.67 -2.87 0.24
CA CYS A 159 -14.13 -2.91 0.13
C CYS A 159 -14.66 -2.90 -1.32
N LEU A 160 -13.95 -2.25 -2.24
CA LEU A 160 -14.29 -2.23 -3.65
C LEU A 160 -13.98 -3.58 -4.29
N HIS A 161 -12.79 -4.12 -4.04
CA HIS A 161 -12.32 -5.33 -4.71
C HIS A 161 -13.02 -6.61 -4.22
N TRP A 162 -13.42 -6.65 -2.95
CA TRP A 162 -14.07 -7.82 -2.35
C TRP A 162 -15.61 -7.77 -2.35
N CYS A 163 -16.22 -6.72 -2.90
CA CYS A 163 -17.68 -6.62 -2.93
C CYS A 163 -18.29 -7.63 -3.93
N PRO A 164 -19.03 -8.67 -3.46
CA PRO A 164 -19.58 -9.69 -4.37
C PRO A 164 -20.65 -9.16 -5.31
N LYS A 165 -21.31 -8.06 -4.94
CA LYS A 165 -22.33 -7.39 -5.75
C LYS A 165 -21.76 -6.24 -6.60
N ASN A 166 -20.44 -6.03 -6.52
CA ASN A 166 -19.80 -4.92 -7.22
C ASN A 166 -20.45 -3.55 -6.92
N ALA A 167 -21.03 -3.41 -5.73
CA ALA A 167 -21.82 -2.26 -5.30
C ALA A 167 -20.97 -1.12 -4.73
N VAL A 168 -19.73 -1.38 -4.32
CA VAL A 168 -18.79 -0.35 -3.86
C VAL A 168 -18.03 0.19 -5.06
N ARG A 169 -18.14 1.49 -5.33
CA ARG A 169 -17.54 2.14 -6.50
C ARG A 169 -16.88 3.46 -6.14
N LEU A 170 -15.90 3.87 -6.94
CA LEU A 170 -15.36 5.21 -6.85
C LEU A 170 -16.29 6.23 -7.49
N LYS A 171 -16.39 7.41 -6.91
CA LYS A 171 -17.16 8.54 -7.47
C LYS A 171 -16.48 9.18 -8.68
N VAL A 172 -15.21 8.86 -8.92
CA VAL A 172 -14.45 9.39 -10.07
C VAL A 172 -14.90 8.66 -11.34
N PRO A 173 -15.46 9.37 -12.34
CA PRO A 173 -16.08 8.75 -13.51
C PRO A 173 -15.12 7.82 -14.27
N THR A 174 -13.86 8.21 -14.44
CA THR A 174 -12.83 7.45 -15.16
C THR A 174 -12.39 6.18 -14.43
N LEU A 175 -12.65 6.09 -13.13
CA LEU A 175 -12.25 4.95 -12.28
C LEU A 175 -13.45 4.17 -11.75
N GLY A 176 -14.65 4.72 -11.87
CA GLY A 176 -15.87 4.16 -11.27
C GLY A 176 -16.30 2.82 -11.85
N ASN A 177 -15.94 2.50 -13.09
CA ASN A 177 -16.32 1.27 -13.80
C ASN A 177 -15.14 0.28 -13.96
N ARG A 178 -14.05 0.46 -13.21
CA ARG A 178 -12.92 -0.47 -13.30
C ARG A 178 -13.29 -1.85 -12.76
N PRO A 179 -12.68 -2.92 -13.32
CA PRO A 179 -12.86 -4.27 -12.81
C PRO A 179 -12.37 -4.37 -11.38
N GLN A 180 -12.91 -5.31 -10.64
CA GLN A 180 -12.36 -5.71 -9.33
C GLN A 180 -11.12 -6.56 -9.56
N TYR A 181 -10.18 -6.48 -8.63
CA TYR A 181 -9.00 -7.32 -8.62
C TYR A 181 -8.62 -7.71 -7.20
N HIS A 182 -8.33 -8.96 -6.99
CA HIS A 182 -7.61 -9.48 -5.82
C HIS A 182 -6.68 -10.59 -6.27
N HIS A 183 -5.69 -10.90 -5.46
CA HIS A 183 -4.74 -11.97 -5.78
C HIS A 183 -5.48 -13.29 -5.93
N PRO A 184 -5.23 -14.08 -6.99
CA PRO A 184 -6.01 -15.30 -7.27
C PRO A 184 -5.89 -16.37 -6.18
N GLU A 185 -4.76 -16.42 -5.47
CA GLU A 185 -4.51 -17.37 -4.37
C GLU A 185 -4.94 -16.87 -2.98
N VAL A 186 -5.41 -15.60 -2.88
CA VAL A 186 -5.86 -15.03 -1.61
C VAL A 186 -7.37 -15.10 -1.52
N THR A 187 -7.87 -15.73 -0.46
CA THR A 187 -9.29 -15.87 -0.20
C THR A 187 -9.80 -14.80 0.76
N LEU A 188 -11.12 -14.60 0.80
CA LEU A 188 -11.75 -13.72 1.78
C LEU A 188 -11.41 -14.14 3.22
N GLN A 189 -11.34 -15.46 3.47
CA GLN A 189 -11.01 -16.01 4.78
C GLN A 189 -9.57 -15.66 5.20
N ASP A 190 -8.62 -15.61 4.27
CA ASP A 190 -7.24 -15.22 4.55
C ASP A 190 -7.16 -13.77 4.99
N ILE A 191 -7.92 -12.89 4.32
CA ILE A 191 -8.02 -11.48 4.73
C ILE A 191 -8.65 -11.37 6.12
N GLU A 192 -9.75 -12.07 6.38
CA GLU A 192 -10.42 -12.05 7.69
C GLU A 192 -9.52 -12.57 8.82
N LYS A 193 -8.72 -13.61 8.55
CA LYS A 193 -7.74 -14.14 9.52
C LYS A 193 -6.65 -13.11 9.81
N SER A 194 -6.12 -12.43 8.77
CA SER A 194 -5.09 -11.40 8.95
C SER A 194 -5.57 -10.23 9.80
N MET A 195 -6.86 -9.88 9.70
CA MET A 195 -7.47 -8.83 10.51
C MET A 195 -7.62 -9.21 11.99
N LYS A 196 -7.85 -10.50 12.27
CA LYS A 196 -8.00 -11.01 13.64
C LYS A 196 -6.65 -11.29 14.31
N GLY A 197 -5.62 -11.64 13.54
CA GLY A 197 -4.27 -11.95 14.04
C GLY A 197 -3.40 -10.72 14.31
N GLY A 198 -3.85 -9.53 14.01
CA GLY A 198 -3.12 -8.27 14.17
C GLY A 198 -3.08 -7.69 15.58
N SER A 199 -3.27 -8.52 16.62
CA SER A 199 -2.92 -8.15 18.01
C SER A 199 -1.45 -8.44 18.22
N LEU A 200 -0.56 -7.50 17.85
CA LEU A 200 0.82 -7.45 18.32
C LEU A 200 0.85 -6.78 19.69
#